data_5feff10f259f5b2babe769a2e9a596d8
#
_entry.id   5feff10f259f5b2babe769a2e9a596d8
#
_cell.length_a   1.000
_cell.length_b   1.000
_cell.length_c   1.000
_cell.angle_alpha   90.00
_cell.angle_beta   90.00
_cell.angle_gamma   90.00
#
_symmetry.space_group_name_H-M   'P 1'
#
loop_
_entity.id
_entity.type
_entity.pdbx_description
1 polymer ?
#
loop_
_entity_poly.entity_id
_entity_poly.type
_entity_poly.pdbx_seq_one_letter_code
_entity_poly.pdbx_strand_id
1 'polypeptide(L)'
;MQKKYVIGLDYGTLSGRAVIVDCENGKVLAASVKNYEHGVMSENLPTGAKISGGDWALEAPEDYIDVLITTVKDAVEKAKVSKRDIIGIGLDFTSCTILPVDEKNKPLCSSERFKNEPHAYVKLWKHHGAQPQTDKITRLLEKRGEINNAQYGGKISPELMLPKILQIVEEAPEVYKAADQILEAGDWLTQCMTGSKKRAADLAGYKRVIRQRTFWRN
;
A
#
# COMPACT_ATOMS: atom_id res chain seq x y z
N MET A 1 13.98 -32.30 16.77
CA MET A 1 13.33 -30.97 16.97
C MET A 1 12.10 -30.88 16.07
N GLN A 2 11.03 -30.23 16.50
CA GLN A 2 9.85 -30.00 15.67
C GLN A 2 10.18 -28.99 14.58
N LYS A 3 9.95 -29.35 13.31
CA LYS A 3 10.21 -28.44 12.18
C LYS A 3 9.37 -27.17 12.30
N LYS A 4 9.95 -26.04 11.95
CA LYS A 4 9.32 -24.71 11.95
C LYS A 4 9.44 -24.10 10.58
N TYR A 5 8.39 -23.36 10.21
CA TYR A 5 8.27 -22.73 8.89
C TYR A 5 7.88 -21.26 9.04
N VAL A 6 8.20 -20.47 8.03
CA VAL A 6 7.72 -19.11 7.88
C VAL A 6 7.07 -18.92 6.51
N ILE A 7 6.18 -17.94 6.43
CA ILE A 7 5.60 -17.48 5.17
C ILE A 7 6.29 -16.19 4.77
N GLY A 8 6.78 -16.12 3.53
CA GLY A 8 7.15 -14.86 2.89
C GLY A 8 6.03 -14.42 1.95
N LEU A 9 5.60 -13.18 2.05
CA LEU A 9 4.64 -12.54 1.16
C LEU A 9 5.34 -11.43 0.40
N ASP A 10 5.13 -11.34 -0.90
CA ASP A 10 5.67 -10.29 -1.76
C ASP A 10 4.55 -9.75 -2.66
N TYR A 11 4.25 -8.46 -2.52
CA TYR A 11 3.24 -7.73 -3.25
C TYR A 11 3.90 -6.79 -4.26
N GLY A 12 3.98 -7.28 -5.50
CA GLY A 12 4.47 -6.48 -6.63
C GLY A 12 3.37 -5.63 -7.28
N THR A 13 3.68 -5.10 -8.46
CA THR A 13 2.78 -4.20 -9.21
C THR A 13 1.57 -4.91 -9.85
N LEU A 14 1.71 -6.15 -10.25
CA LEU A 14 0.66 -6.86 -11.02
C LEU A 14 0.20 -8.15 -10.35
N SER A 15 0.89 -8.57 -9.33
CA SER A 15 0.64 -9.85 -8.66
C SER A 15 1.22 -9.87 -7.27
N GLY A 16 0.68 -10.71 -6.42
CA GLY A 16 1.34 -11.07 -5.17
C GLY A 16 1.67 -12.56 -5.12
N ARG A 17 2.55 -12.90 -4.20
CA ARG A 17 3.02 -14.28 -4.04
C ARG A 17 3.25 -14.63 -2.58
N ALA A 18 3.12 -15.92 -2.29
CA ALA A 18 3.48 -16.49 -1.00
C ALA A 18 4.49 -17.62 -1.18
N VAL A 19 5.45 -17.71 -0.29
CA VAL A 19 6.40 -18.81 -0.21
C VAL A 19 6.39 -19.41 1.19
N ILE A 20 6.58 -20.73 1.29
CA ILE A 20 6.79 -21.45 2.54
C ILE A 20 8.26 -21.81 2.64
N VAL A 21 8.90 -21.37 3.72
CA VAL A 21 10.33 -21.56 3.95
C VAL A 21 10.58 -22.37 5.21
N ASP A 22 11.44 -23.38 5.12
CA ASP A 22 11.93 -24.16 6.25
C ASP A 22 12.96 -23.32 7.04
N CYS A 23 12.67 -23.08 8.32
CA CYS A 23 13.54 -22.24 9.18
C CYS A 23 14.89 -22.87 9.49
N GLU A 24 15.04 -24.19 9.35
CA GLU A 24 16.27 -24.88 9.69
C GLU A 24 17.36 -24.68 8.64
N ASN A 25 16.97 -24.61 7.36
CA ASN A 25 17.91 -24.62 6.25
C ASN A 25 17.64 -23.55 5.17
N GLY A 26 16.58 -22.73 5.32
CA GLY A 26 16.22 -21.69 4.38
C GLY A 26 15.61 -22.20 3.06
N LYS A 27 15.29 -23.51 2.97
CA LYS A 27 14.73 -24.08 1.75
C LYS A 27 13.31 -23.63 1.51
N VAL A 28 13.02 -23.13 0.30
CA VAL A 28 11.65 -22.88 -0.17
C VAL A 28 11.00 -24.22 -0.49
N LEU A 29 9.90 -24.54 0.21
CA LEU A 29 9.17 -25.79 0.05
C LEU A 29 8.06 -25.67 -1.00
N ALA A 30 7.41 -24.53 -1.06
CA ALA A 30 6.37 -24.24 -2.03
C ALA A 30 6.27 -22.74 -2.28
N ALA A 31 5.72 -22.40 -3.44
CA ALA A 31 5.36 -21.04 -3.82
C ALA A 31 4.00 -21.02 -4.50
N SER A 32 3.29 -19.91 -4.35
CA SER A 32 2.06 -19.61 -5.06
C SER A 32 2.06 -18.17 -5.50
N VAL A 33 1.55 -17.91 -6.70
CA VAL A 33 1.45 -16.57 -7.30
C VAL A 33 0.02 -16.37 -7.77
N LYS A 34 -0.50 -15.15 -7.57
CA LYS A 34 -1.80 -14.73 -8.11
C LYS A 34 -1.70 -13.33 -8.67
N ASN A 35 -2.17 -13.15 -9.90
CA ASN A 35 -2.32 -11.82 -10.48
C ASN A 35 -3.49 -11.08 -9.82
N TYR A 36 -3.38 -9.77 -9.73
CA TYR A 36 -4.49 -8.91 -9.32
C TYR A 36 -5.59 -8.97 -10.39
N GLU A 37 -6.83 -9.07 -9.93
CA GLU A 37 -7.99 -9.14 -10.82
C GLU A 37 -8.17 -7.86 -11.62
N HIS A 38 -8.05 -6.72 -10.95
CA HIS A 38 -8.21 -5.41 -11.59
C HIS A 38 -6.89 -4.88 -12.17
N GLY A 39 -5.74 -5.39 -11.71
CA GLY A 39 -4.42 -4.91 -12.12
C GLY A 39 -4.21 -3.43 -11.82
N VAL A 40 -3.42 -2.77 -12.69
CA VAL A 40 -3.21 -1.31 -12.58
C VAL A 40 -4.27 -0.58 -13.39
N MET A 41 -5.07 0.21 -12.71
CA MET A 41 -6.15 1.01 -13.29
C MET A 41 -5.63 2.42 -13.65
N SER A 42 -5.74 2.81 -14.90
CA SER A 42 -5.35 4.13 -15.43
C SER A 42 -6.46 4.85 -16.18
N GLU A 43 -7.50 4.13 -16.60
CA GLU A 43 -8.59 4.67 -17.40
C GLU A 43 -9.96 4.58 -16.72
N ASN A 44 -10.22 3.46 -16.07
CA ASN A 44 -11.50 3.17 -15.43
C ASN A 44 -11.31 2.50 -14.08
N LEU A 45 -12.19 2.83 -13.14
CA LEU A 45 -12.35 2.11 -11.87
C LEU A 45 -13.13 0.80 -12.09
N PRO A 46 -13.15 -0.12 -11.11
CA PRO A 46 -13.93 -1.37 -11.20
C PRO A 46 -15.43 -1.14 -11.44
N THR A 47 -15.95 0.00 -11.02
CA THR A 47 -17.34 0.42 -11.23
C THR A 47 -17.62 0.92 -12.64
N GLY A 48 -16.60 1.10 -13.48
CA GLY A 48 -16.69 1.73 -14.80
C GLY A 48 -16.56 3.25 -14.78
N ALA A 49 -16.44 3.87 -13.61
CA ALA A 49 -16.20 5.31 -13.52
C ALA A 49 -14.85 5.68 -14.13
N LYS A 50 -14.83 6.80 -14.87
CA LYS A 50 -13.62 7.27 -15.56
C LYS A 50 -12.59 7.83 -14.59
N ILE A 51 -11.33 7.49 -14.82
CA ILE A 51 -10.17 8.15 -14.19
C ILE A 51 -9.78 9.29 -15.13
N SER A 52 -9.98 10.53 -14.68
CA SER A 52 -9.65 11.73 -15.45
C SER A 52 -8.29 12.25 -15.02
N GLY A 53 -7.29 12.05 -15.84
CA GLY A 53 -5.92 12.56 -15.61
C GLY A 53 -4.88 11.70 -16.30
N GLY A 54 -3.78 12.32 -16.75
CA GLY A 54 -2.63 11.58 -17.28
C GLY A 54 -1.78 10.96 -16.17
N ASP A 55 -1.13 9.84 -16.47
CA ASP A 55 -0.17 9.16 -15.61
C ASP A 55 -0.70 8.69 -14.24
N TRP A 56 -2.00 8.41 -14.18
CA TRP A 56 -2.57 7.78 -13.00
C TRP A 56 -2.29 6.27 -13.01
N ALA A 57 -1.97 5.76 -11.82
CA ALA A 57 -1.80 4.34 -11.57
C ALA A 57 -2.46 4.00 -10.23
N LEU A 58 -3.63 3.40 -10.29
CA LEU A 58 -4.43 3.01 -9.14
C LEU A 58 -4.50 1.49 -9.04
N GLU A 59 -4.79 1.00 -7.84
CA GLU A 59 -5.07 -0.41 -7.58
C GLU A 59 -6.27 -0.57 -6.65
N ALA A 60 -6.89 -1.75 -6.72
CA ALA A 60 -8.02 -2.12 -5.90
C ALA A 60 -7.53 -2.84 -4.63
N PRO A 61 -7.81 -2.35 -3.42
CA PRO A 61 -7.30 -2.97 -2.20
C PRO A 61 -7.86 -4.37 -1.93
N GLU A 62 -9.03 -4.71 -2.48
CA GLU A 62 -9.60 -6.05 -2.44
C GLU A 62 -8.72 -7.09 -3.11
N ASP A 63 -7.99 -6.74 -4.15
CA ASP A 63 -7.05 -7.64 -4.83
C ASP A 63 -5.95 -8.12 -3.88
N TYR A 64 -5.50 -7.26 -2.98
CA TYR A 64 -4.47 -7.61 -1.99
C TYR A 64 -4.97 -8.66 -0.98
N ILE A 65 -6.22 -8.53 -0.53
CA ILE A 65 -6.84 -9.49 0.37
C ILE A 65 -7.07 -10.82 -0.33
N ASP A 66 -7.55 -10.78 -1.57
CA ASP A 66 -7.78 -11.99 -2.36
C ASP A 66 -6.46 -12.74 -2.65
N VAL A 67 -5.41 -12.02 -3.00
CA VAL A 67 -4.06 -12.57 -3.16
C VAL A 67 -3.56 -13.19 -1.84
N LEU A 68 -3.69 -12.50 -0.71
CA LEU A 68 -3.30 -13.02 0.60
C LEU A 68 -3.95 -14.38 0.87
N ILE A 69 -5.28 -14.41 0.79
CA ILE A 69 -6.05 -15.62 1.12
C ILE A 69 -5.71 -16.77 0.17
N THR A 70 -5.69 -16.49 -1.12
CA THR A 70 -5.50 -17.51 -2.16
C THR A 70 -4.08 -18.07 -2.13
N THR A 71 -3.05 -17.18 -2.15
CA THR A 71 -1.66 -17.64 -2.27
C THR A 71 -1.16 -18.33 -1.01
N VAL A 72 -1.54 -17.84 0.16
CA VAL A 72 -1.16 -18.47 1.44
C VAL A 72 -1.78 -19.86 1.55
N LYS A 73 -3.08 -19.98 1.27
CA LYS A 73 -3.77 -21.27 1.32
C LYS A 73 -3.14 -22.28 0.37
N ASP A 74 -2.93 -21.90 -0.87
CA ASP A 74 -2.35 -22.76 -1.90
C ASP A 74 -0.89 -23.13 -1.58
N ALA A 75 -0.06 -22.18 -1.12
CA ALA A 75 1.33 -22.46 -0.76
C ALA A 75 1.44 -23.42 0.44
N VAL A 76 0.61 -23.26 1.47
CA VAL A 76 0.58 -24.15 2.64
C VAL A 76 0.14 -25.58 2.23
N GLU A 77 -0.86 -25.69 1.37
CA GLU A 77 -1.36 -26.97 0.86
C GLU A 77 -0.29 -27.69 0.02
N LYS A 78 0.36 -26.99 -0.89
CA LYS A 78 1.47 -27.52 -1.72
C LYS A 78 2.67 -27.93 -0.89
N ALA A 79 3.02 -27.16 0.14
CA ALA A 79 4.13 -27.49 1.04
C ALA A 79 3.84 -28.71 1.93
N LYS A 80 2.56 -29.10 2.09
CA LYS A 80 2.11 -30.18 2.99
C LYS A 80 2.59 -29.99 4.44
N VAL A 81 2.65 -28.76 4.90
CA VAL A 81 3.06 -28.43 6.27
C VAL A 81 1.84 -28.13 7.15
N SER A 82 1.96 -28.42 8.44
CA SER A 82 0.91 -28.05 9.39
C SER A 82 0.96 -26.54 9.65
N LYS A 83 -0.21 -25.88 9.59
CA LYS A 83 -0.33 -24.46 9.97
C LYS A 83 0.12 -24.16 11.40
N ARG A 84 0.13 -25.16 12.30
CA ARG A 84 0.63 -25.04 13.67
C ARG A 84 2.14 -24.92 13.76
N ASP A 85 2.84 -25.32 12.70
CA ASP A 85 4.30 -25.27 12.63
C ASP A 85 4.80 -23.98 11.93
N ILE A 86 3.90 -23.14 11.43
CA ILE A 86 4.19 -21.83 10.87
C ILE A 86 4.31 -20.85 12.03
N ILE A 87 5.50 -20.27 12.21
CA ILE A 87 5.82 -19.43 13.37
C ILE A 87 5.89 -17.93 13.05
N GLY A 88 5.81 -17.55 11.78
CA GLY A 88 5.87 -16.14 11.39
C GLY A 88 5.50 -15.92 9.94
N ILE A 89 5.16 -14.66 9.65
CA ILE A 89 4.89 -14.16 8.29
C ILE A 89 5.75 -12.91 8.10
N GLY A 90 6.53 -12.89 7.03
CA GLY A 90 7.22 -11.67 6.55
C GLY A 90 6.46 -11.11 5.35
N LEU A 91 6.33 -9.80 5.29
CA LEU A 91 5.65 -9.08 4.21
C LEU A 91 6.60 -8.12 3.54
N ASP A 92 6.72 -8.22 2.23
CA ASP A 92 7.29 -7.21 1.35
C ASP A 92 6.20 -6.60 0.46
N PHE A 93 6.30 -5.30 0.19
CA PHE A 93 5.30 -4.55 -0.54
C PHE A 93 5.95 -3.40 -1.33
N THR A 94 5.40 -3.07 -2.50
CA THR A 94 5.82 -1.88 -3.24
C THR A 94 5.69 -0.63 -2.36
N SER A 95 6.81 0.03 -2.10
CA SER A 95 6.83 1.20 -1.23
C SER A 95 6.18 2.42 -1.91
N CYS A 96 5.75 3.41 -1.13
CA CYS A 96 4.99 4.57 -1.62
C CYS A 96 3.64 4.23 -2.26
N THR A 97 3.12 3.05 -2.04
CA THR A 97 1.78 2.62 -2.43
C THR A 97 0.83 2.92 -1.28
N ILE A 98 -0.05 3.91 -1.44
CA ILE A 98 -0.83 4.47 -0.33
C ILE A 98 -2.33 4.39 -0.56
N LEU A 99 -3.11 4.30 0.53
CA LEU A 99 -4.56 4.31 0.49
C LEU A 99 -5.19 5.04 1.69
N PRO A 100 -6.30 5.75 1.49
CA PRO A 100 -7.09 6.33 2.57
C PRO A 100 -8.02 5.29 3.18
N VAL A 101 -8.06 5.23 4.52
CA VAL A 101 -8.92 4.32 5.27
C VAL A 101 -9.73 5.06 6.33
N ASP A 102 -10.88 4.49 6.69
CA ASP A 102 -11.73 5.00 7.77
C ASP A 102 -11.21 4.57 9.16
N GLU A 103 -11.93 4.97 10.21
CA GLU A 103 -11.65 4.62 11.61
C GLU A 103 -11.66 3.12 11.89
N LYS A 104 -12.31 2.32 11.02
CA LYS A 104 -12.37 0.85 11.11
C LYS A 104 -11.31 0.15 10.27
N ASN A 105 -10.35 0.91 9.72
CA ASN A 105 -9.32 0.43 8.79
C ASN A 105 -9.88 -0.09 7.45
N LYS A 106 -11.09 0.35 7.07
CA LYS A 106 -11.70 -0.02 5.81
C LYS A 106 -11.29 0.99 4.73
N PRO A 107 -10.81 0.55 3.55
CA PRO A 107 -10.51 1.45 2.45
C PRO A 107 -11.73 2.28 2.04
N LEU A 108 -11.56 3.58 1.83
CA LEU A 108 -12.69 4.47 1.52
C LEU A 108 -13.39 4.11 0.20
N CYS A 109 -12.65 3.63 -0.80
CA CYS A 109 -13.20 3.16 -2.07
C CYS A 109 -14.20 1.99 -1.92
N SER A 110 -14.14 1.23 -0.81
CA SER A 110 -15.10 0.15 -0.53
C SER A 110 -16.47 0.64 -0.04
N SER A 111 -16.66 1.96 0.09
CA SER A 111 -17.94 2.54 0.51
C SER A 111 -18.76 3.02 -0.68
N GLU A 112 -20.09 2.96 -0.58
CA GLU A 112 -21.00 3.48 -1.62
C GLU A 112 -20.74 4.95 -1.96
N ARG A 113 -20.31 5.74 -0.96
CA ARG A 113 -20.00 7.15 -1.13
C ARG A 113 -18.81 7.41 -2.04
N PHE A 114 -17.78 6.56 -1.97
CA PHE A 114 -16.49 6.81 -2.60
C PHE A 114 -16.09 5.76 -3.64
N LYS A 115 -16.93 4.77 -3.95
CA LYS A 115 -16.61 3.73 -4.92
C LYS A 115 -16.33 4.24 -6.34
N ASN A 116 -16.83 5.43 -6.67
CA ASN A 116 -16.61 6.09 -7.97
C ASN A 116 -15.59 7.24 -7.90
N GLU A 117 -14.92 7.40 -6.76
CA GLU A 117 -13.96 8.47 -6.53
C GLU A 117 -12.51 7.94 -6.65
N PRO A 118 -11.77 8.29 -7.72
CA PRO A 118 -10.43 7.77 -7.96
C PRO A 118 -9.45 8.03 -6.81
N HIS A 119 -9.58 9.17 -6.12
CA HIS A 119 -8.71 9.51 -5.01
C HIS A 119 -8.91 8.63 -3.76
N ALA A 120 -10.01 7.88 -3.70
CA ALA A 120 -10.30 6.94 -2.62
C ALA A 120 -9.63 5.57 -2.80
N TYR A 121 -9.10 5.28 -3.99
CA TYR A 121 -8.39 4.05 -4.32
C TYR A 121 -6.91 4.11 -3.93
N VAL A 122 -6.25 2.96 -4.03
CA VAL A 122 -4.80 2.86 -3.80
C VAL A 122 -4.07 3.64 -4.88
N LYS A 123 -3.20 4.58 -4.49
CA LYS A 123 -2.24 5.24 -5.38
C LYS A 123 -0.94 4.46 -5.38
N LEU A 124 -0.67 3.75 -6.47
CA LEU A 124 0.50 2.89 -6.63
C LEU A 124 1.81 3.71 -6.61
N TRP A 125 2.95 3.07 -6.34
CA TRP A 125 4.26 3.73 -6.36
C TRP A 125 4.52 4.53 -7.64
N LYS A 126 4.19 3.98 -8.82
CA LYS A 126 4.33 4.62 -10.14
C LYS A 126 3.19 5.60 -10.50
N HIS A 127 2.37 6.03 -9.54
CA HIS A 127 1.35 7.05 -9.78
C HIS A 127 2.00 8.42 -9.93
N HIS A 128 2.03 8.95 -11.14
CA HIS A 128 2.62 10.25 -11.46
C HIS A 128 1.59 11.40 -11.54
N GLY A 129 0.31 11.11 -11.36
CA GLY A 129 -0.76 12.12 -11.34
C GLY A 129 -0.58 13.23 -10.30
N ALA A 130 0.34 13.04 -9.32
CA ALA A 130 0.70 14.04 -8.32
C ALA A 130 1.84 14.98 -8.76
N GLN A 131 2.19 15.07 -10.05
CA GLN A 131 3.27 15.93 -10.54
C GLN A 131 3.06 17.42 -10.20
N PRO A 132 1.85 18.02 -10.33
CA PRO A 132 1.63 19.41 -9.93
C PRO A 132 1.94 19.69 -8.45
N GLN A 133 1.58 18.75 -7.57
CA GLN A 133 1.86 18.83 -6.13
C GLN A 133 3.33 18.67 -5.82
N THR A 134 4.02 17.81 -6.58
CA THR A 134 5.47 17.63 -6.51
C THR A 134 6.20 18.94 -6.83
N ASP A 135 5.82 19.61 -7.91
CA ASP A 135 6.40 20.87 -8.32
C ASP A 135 6.16 22.00 -7.29
N LYS A 136 4.97 21.98 -6.68
CA LYS A 136 4.61 22.92 -5.61
C LYS A 136 5.48 22.71 -4.36
N ILE A 137 5.65 21.47 -3.93
CA ILE A 137 6.51 21.11 -2.79
C ILE A 137 7.96 21.48 -3.11
N THR A 138 8.47 21.14 -4.29
CA THR A 138 9.84 21.44 -4.71
C THR A 138 10.12 22.93 -4.64
N ARG A 139 9.26 23.77 -5.26
CA ARG A 139 9.41 25.23 -5.21
C ARG A 139 9.38 25.80 -3.78
N LEU A 140 8.54 25.21 -2.91
CA LEU A 140 8.49 25.63 -1.51
C LEU A 140 9.78 25.33 -0.76
N LEU A 141 10.32 24.11 -0.94
CA LEU A 141 11.57 23.70 -0.32
C LEU A 141 12.76 24.52 -0.83
N GLU A 142 12.81 24.81 -2.14
CA GLU A 142 13.82 25.72 -2.73
C GLU A 142 13.78 27.10 -2.10
N LYS A 143 12.58 27.70 -2.02
CA LYS A 143 12.39 29.01 -1.41
C LYS A 143 12.84 29.07 0.06
N ARG A 144 12.72 27.94 0.78
CA ARG A 144 13.11 27.82 2.20
C ARG A 144 14.57 27.39 2.38
N GLY A 145 15.28 27.06 1.31
CA GLY A 145 16.64 26.54 1.39
C GLY A 145 16.73 25.14 2.04
N GLU A 146 15.64 24.41 2.08
CA GLU A 146 15.52 23.11 2.77
C GLU A 146 15.77 21.91 1.83
N ILE A 147 16.02 22.15 0.55
CA ILE A 147 16.33 21.07 -0.38
C ILE A 147 17.75 20.54 -0.15
N ASN A 148 17.85 19.41 0.50
CA ASN A 148 19.05 18.61 0.42
C ASN A 148 18.94 17.66 -0.80
N ASN A 149 19.21 18.25 -1.98
CA ASN A 149 19.03 17.61 -3.28
C ASN A 149 19.88 16.34 -3.48
N ALA A 150 20.97 16.20 -2.73
CA ALA A 150 21.90 15.10 -2.90
C ALA A 150 21.30 13.72 -2.55
N GLN A 151 20.39 13.68 -1.57
CA GLN A 151 19.81 12.42 -1.09
C GLN A 151 18.70 11.86 -1.99
N TYR A 152 18.06 12.70 -2.82
CA TYR A 152 16.91 12.33 -3.65
C TYR A 152 17.16 12.58 -5.15
N GLY A 153 18.42 12.62 -5.59
CA GLY A 153 18.75 12.89 -6.99
C GLY A 153 18.40 14.32 -7.44
N GLY A 154 18.28 15.26 -6.50
CA GLY A 154 18.09 16.68 -6.78
C GLY A 154 16.64 17.14 -6.94
N LYS A 155 15.66 16.24 -6.87
CA LYS A 155 14.22 16.56 -7.04
C LYS A 155 13.34 15.70 -6.14
N ILE A 156 12.20 16.25 -5.72
CA ILE A 156 11.11 15.46 -5.15
C ILE A 156 10.45 14.68 -6.29
N SER A 157 10.15 13.39 -6.05
CA SER A 157 9.42 12.55 -7.02
C SER A 157 7.92 12.57 -6.77
N PRO A 158 7.07 12.55 -7.81
CA PRO A 158 5.63 12.34 -7.68
C PRO A 158 5.28 10.95 -7.11
N GLU A 159 6.21 10.02 -7.15
CA GLU A 159 6.05 8.68 -6.59
C GLU A 159 6.01 8.67 -5.06
N LEU A 160 6.56 9.71 -4.41
CA LEU A 160 6.59 9.78 -2.96
C LEU A 160 5.19 9.95 -2.35
N MET A 161 5.07 9.50 -1.10
CA MET A 161 3.81 9.55 -0.36
C MET A 161 3.27 10.98 -0.21
N LEU A 162 4.13 11.96 0.11
CA LEU A 162 3.70 13.33 0.43
C LEU A 162 3.01 14.05 -0.74
N PRO A 163 3.54 14.06 -1.98
CA PRO A 163 2.82 14.61 -3.14
C PRO A 163 1.45 13.98 -3.37
N LYS A 164 1.33 12.66 -3.23
CA LYS A 164 0.06 11.94 -3.40
C LYS A 164 -0.97 12.31 -2.32
N ILE A 165 -0.53 12.53 -1.08
CA ILE A 165 -1.41 13.03 -0.02
C ILE A 165 -1.85 14.45 -0.33
N LEU A 166 -0.92 15.33 -0.73
CA LEU A 166 -1.26 16.71 -1.11
C LEU A 166 -2.24 16.74 -2.28
N GLN A 167 -2.11 15.83 -3.25
CA GLN A 167 -3.08 15.67 -4.33
C GLN A 167 -4.48 15.35 -3.78
N ILE A 168 -4.60 14.40 -2.85
CA ILE A 168 -5.91 14.08 -2.23
C ILE A 168 -6.47 15.31 -1.49
N VAL A 169 -5.63 16.05 -0.77
CA VAL A 169 -6.06 17.27 -0.05
C VAL A 169 -6.61 18.34 -0.99
N GLU A 170 -5.97 18.55 -2.13
CA GLU A 170 -6.31 19.64 -3.06
C GLU A 170 -7.43 19.26 -4.03
N GLU A 171 -7.43 18.02 -4.53
CA GLU A 171 -8.34 17.59 -5.61
C GLU A 171 -9.57 16.84 -5.09
N ALA A 172 -9.48 16.20 -3.91
CA ALA A 172 -10.60 15.47 -3.29
C ALA A 172 -10.65 15.70 -1.76
N PRO A 173 -10.90 16.95 -1.31
CA PRO A 173 -10.88 17.30 0.10
C PRO A 173 -11.91 16.53 0.93
N GLU A 174 -12.99 16.04 0.34
CA GLU A 174 -13.99 15.19 1.01
C GLU A 174 -13.44 13.78 1.29
N VAL A 175 -12.59 13.21 0.44
CA VAL A 175 -11.86 11.96 0.69
C VAL A 175 -10.90 12.16 1.85
N TYR A 176 -10.11 13.24 1.80
CA TYR A 176 -9.18 13.57 2.87
C TYR A 176 -9.89 13.74 4.23
N LYS A 177 -11.03 14.43 4.27
CA LYS A 177 -11.83 14.63 5.49
C LYS A 177 -12.45 13.34 6.02
N ALA A 178 -12.81 12.41 5.15
CA ALA A 178 -13.41 11.13 5.52
C ALA A 178 -12.35 10.11 5.99
N ALA A 179 -11.10 10.27 5.58
CA ALA A 179 -10.01 9.40 5.98
C ALA A 179 -9.63 9.62 7.45
N ASP A 180 -9.61 8.56 8.26
CA ASP A 180 -8.95 8.59 9.57
C ASP A 180 -7.43 8.52 9.42
N GLN A 181 -6.97 7.73 8.46
CA GLN A 181 -5.55 7.58 8.14
C GLN A 181 -5.34 7.44 6.63
N ILE A 182 -4.15 7.86 6.18
CA ILE A 182 -3.61 7.47 4.87
C ILE A 182 -2.38 6.60 5.17
N LEU A 183 -2.46 5.34 4.76
CA LEU A 183 -1.49 4.30 5.10
C LEU A 183 -0.68 3.88 3.87
N GLU A 184 0.53 3.39 4.08
CA GLU A 184 1.20 2.50 3.13
C GLU A 184 0.39 1.19 3.05
N ALA A 185 0.25 0.61 1.86
CA ALA A 185 -0.55 -0.59 1.65
C ALA A 185 -0.02 -1.80 2.43
N GLY A 186 1.30 -1.91 2.60
CA GLY A 186 1.92 -2.94 3.44
C GLY A 186 1.55 -2.81 4.92
N ASP A 187 1.50 -1.58 5.45
CA ASP A 187 1.06 -1.31 6.82
C ASP A 187 -0.42 -1.64 7.00
N TRP A 188 -1.25 -1.23 6.02
CA TRP A 188 -2.67 -1.54 6.02
C TRP A 188 -2.93 -3.05 6.01
N LEU A 189 -2.24 -3.80 5.13
CA LEU A 189 -2.40 -5.25 5.04
C LEU A 189 -1.95 -5.95 6.33
N THR A 190 -0.87 -5.46 6.96
CA THR A 190 -0.43 -5.96 8.27
C THR A 190 -1.47 -5.71 9.35
N GLN A 191 -2.11 -4.53 9.36
CA GLN A 191 -3.22 -4.25 10.28
C GLN A 191 -4.40 -5.19 10.04
N CYS A 192 -4.71 -5.51 8.78
CA CYS A 192 -5.74 -6.49 8.44
C CYS A 192 -5.41 -7.89 8.97
N MET A 193 -4.16 -8.34 8.83
CA MET A 193 -3.72 -9.66 9.29
C MET A 193 -3.69 -9.80 10.81
N THR A 194 -3.32 -8.75 11.52
CA THR A 194 -3.11 -8.77 12.97
C THR A 194 -4.31 -8.30 13.78
N GLY A 195 -5.27 -7.63 13.15
CA GLY A 195 -6.37 -6.94 13.82
C GLY A 195 -5.90 -5.73 14.66
N SER A 196 -4.64 -5.36 14.58
CA SER A 196 -4.05 -4.27 15.37
C SER A 196 -4.07 -2.97 14.59
N LYS A 197 -4.66 -1.94 15.20
CA LYS A 197 -4.54 -0.56 14.73
C LYS A 197 -3.33 0.17 15.34
N LYS A 198 -2.62 -0.47 16.27
CA LYS A 198 -1.39 0.06 16.81
C LYS A 198 -0.29 -0.15 15.79
N ARG A 199 0.50 0.87 15.57
CA ARG A 199 1.80 0.75 14.89
C ARG A 199 2.69 -0.19 15.69
N ALA A 200 2.48 -1.49 15.59
CA ALA A 200 3.33 -2.46 16.26
C ALA A 200 4.57 -2.79 15.43
N ALA A 201 4.52 -2.44 14.16
CA ALA A 201 5.63 -2.65 13.27
C ALA A 201 5.83 -1.38 12.47
N ASP A 202 6.91 -0.68 12.70
CA ASP A 202 7.56 0.12 11.68
C ASP A 202 8.05 -0.85 10.61
N LEU A 203 7.11 -1.39 9.80
CA LEU A 203 7.43 -2.27 8.68
C LEU A 203 8.24 -1.54 7.63
N ALA A 204 7.99 -0.27 7.48
CA ALA A 204 8.82 0.59 6.69
C ALA A 204 9.58 1.51 7.64
N GLY A 205 10.80 1.19 7.99
CA GLY A 205 11.68 2.02 8.82
C GLY A 205 11.94 3.44 8.30
N TYR A 206 11.14 3.90 7.32
CA TYR A 206 11.26 5.19 6.66
C TYR A 206 9.98 6.02 6.59
N LYS A 207 8.79 5.47 6.90
CA LYS A 207 7.55 6.18 6.55
C LYS A 207 6.60 6.28 7.72
N ARG A 208 6.41 7.50 8.19
CA ARG A 208 5.42 7.83 9.21
C ARG A 208 4.03 7.85 8.59
N VAL A 209 3.10 7.15 9.21
CA VAL A 209 1.67 7.33 8.96
C VAL A 209 1.30 8.77 9.32
N ILE A 210 0.70 9.48 8.38
CA ILE A 210 0.19 10.82 8.61
C ILE A 210 -1.25 10.68 9.12
N ARG A 211 -1.45 11.00 10.40
CA ARG A 211 -2.80 11.16 10.95
C ARG A 211 -3.27 12.58 10.72
N GLN A 212 -4.48 12.73 10.19
CA GLN A 212 -5.12 14.01 9.93
C GLN A 212 -5.11 14.95 11.15
N ARG A 213 -5.26 14.43 12.37
CA ARG A 213 -5.30 15.20 13.61
C ARG A 213 -3.97 15.77 14.07
N THR A 214 -2.83 15.34 13.51
CA THR A 214 -1.50 15.78 13.95
C THR A 214 -0.88 16.87 13.08
N PHE A 215 -1.38 17.06 11.87
CA PHE A 215 -0.74 17.98 10.91
C PHE A 215 -1.24 19.43 10.97
N TRP A 216 -2.42 19.66 11.57
CA TRP A 216 -3.09 20.97 11.52
C TRP A 216 -3.46 21.51 12.92
N ARG A 217 -2.71 21.19 13.95
CA ARG A 217 -2.75 21.95 15.20
C ARG A 217 -1.64 22.99 15.16
N ASN A 218 -2.01 24.15 14.71
CA ASN A 218 -1.59 25.54 14.82
C ASN A 218 -1.73 26.25 13.50
#